data_eb2d65cb062ca193d098c41a4081eae7
#
_entry.id   eb2d65cb062ca193d098c41a4081eae7
#
_cell.length_a   1.000
_cell.length_b   1.000
_cell.length_c   1.000
_cell.angle_alpha   90.00
_cell.angle_beta   90.00
_cell.angle_gamma   90.00
#
_symmetry.space_group_name_H-M   'P 1'
#
loop_
_entity.id
_entity.type
_entity.pdbx_description
1 polymer ?
#
loop_
_entity_poly.entity_id
_entity_poly.type
_entity_poly.pdbx_seq_one_letter_code
_entity_poly.pdbx_strand_id
1 'polypeptide(L)'
;MEEHCYIISYDLCTPESDYSSLYKAIKSYDKWGRLTESTWAIVTEQTHVEIRDYLMQFMHPNDKQIVILSGKRAAWTQVLASNEWVKTYLVK
;
A
#
# COMPACT_ATOMS: atom_id res chain seq x y z
N MET A 1 -4.88 17.15 11.54
CA MET A 1 -4.77 15.68 11.70
C MET A 1 -3.47 15.20 11.12
N GLU A 2 -2.92 14.15 11.68
CA GLU A 2 -1.61 13.67 11.27
C GLU A 2 -1.71 12.64 10.17
N GLU A 3 -0.81 12.75 9.21
CA GLU A 3 -0.63 11.69 8.21
C GLU A 3 0.32 10.65 8.77
N HIS A 4 0.04 9.40 8.45
CA HIS A 4 0.90 8.28 8.79
C HIS A 4 1.19 7.45 7.55
N CYS A 5 2.33 6.78 7.57
CA CYS A 5 2.70 5.86 6.48
C CYS A 5 2.22 4.46 6.83
N TYR A 6 1.55 3.83 5.87
CA TYR A 6 1.04 2.46 6.02
C TYR A 6 1.61 1.59 4.92
N ILE A 7 1.89 0.35 5.27
CA ILE A 7 2.32 -0.67 4.30
C ILE A 7 1.10 -1.50 3.97
N ILE A 8 0.83 -1.66 2.68
CA ILE A 8 -0.25 -2.49 2.16
C ILE A 8 0.37 -3.66 1.43
N SER A 9 0.03 -4.86 1.86
CA SER A 9 0.48 -6.08 1.18
C SER A 9 -0.73 -6.94 0.88
N TYR A 10 -0.76 -7.57 -0.29
CA TYR A 10 -1.90 -8.39 -0.69
C TYR A 10 -1.44 -9.63 -1.43
N ASP A 11 -2.34 -10.60 -1.44
CA ASP A 11 -2.18 -11.83 -2.20
C ASP A 11 -3.47 -12.00 -3.01
N LEU A 12 -3.37 -11.80 -4.32
CA LEU A 12 -4.52 -11.82 -5.21
C LEU A 12 -4.63 -13.20 -5.83
N CYS A 13 -5.74 -13.88 -5.57
CA CYS A 13 -5.89 -15.30 -5.89
C CYS A 13 -6.61 -15.55 -7.20
N THR A 14 -6.94 -14.53 -7.98
CA THR A 14 -7.60 -14.67 -9.29
C THR A 14 -6.75 -13.98 -10.35
N PRO A 15 -5.66 -14.64 -10.81
CA PRO A 15 -4.67 -13.98 -11.71
C PRO A 15 -5.24 -13.46 -13.01
N GLU A 16 -6.31 -14.09 -13.54
CA GLU A 16 -6.93 -13.66 -14.78
C GLU A 16 -7.82 -12.44 -14.61
N SER A 17 -8.15 -12.06 -13.38
CA SER A 17 -8.98 -10.90 -13.13
C SER A 17 -8.23 -9.62 -13.36
N ASP A 18 -8.97 -8.59 -13.74
CA ASP A 18 -8.42 -7.25 -13.90
C ASP A 18 -8.46 -6.52 -12.57
N TYR A 19 -7.30 -6.33 -11.97
CA TYR A 19 -7.15 -5.62 -10.71
C TYR A 19 -6.83 -4.13 -10.90
N SER A 20 -7.03 -3.59 -12.10
CA SER A 20 -6.70 -2.19 -12.36
C SER A 20 -7.46 -1.23 -11.44
N SER A 21 -8.68 -1.58 -11.04
CA SER A 21 -9.45 -0.76 -10.09
C SER A 21 -8.80 -0.71 -8.72
N LEU A 22 -8.25 -1.83 -8.26
CA LEU A 22 -7.50 -1.86 -6.99
C LEU A 22 -6.27 -0.97 -7.07
N TYR A 23 -5.51 -1.07 -8.15
CA TYR A 23 -4.30 -0.25 -8.31
C TYR A 23 -4.65 1.23 -8.37
N LYS A 24 -5.74 1.58 -9.10
CA LYS A 24 -6.22 2.96 -9.14
C LYS A 24 -6.63 3.45 -7.75
N ALA A 25 -7.26 2.59 -6.96
CA ALA A 25 -7.67 2.96 -5.61
C ALA A 25 -6.46 3.29 -4.73
N ILE A 26 -5.41 2.47 -4.81
CA ILE A 26 -4.19 2.75 -4.05
C ILE A 26 -3.54 4.04 -4.56
N LYS A 27 -3.49 4.24 -5.85
CA LYS A 27 -2.90 5.44 -6.46
C LYS A 27 -3.73 6.70 -6.25
N SER A 28 -4.96 6.56 -5.73
CA SER A 28 -5.79 7.72 -5.41
C SER A 28 -5.34 8.45 -4.15
N TYR A 29 -4.50 7.81 -3.34
CA TYR A 29 -3.87 8.49 -2.21
C TYR A 29 -2.84 9.49 -2.72
N ASP A 30 -2.72 10.64 -2.07
CA ASP A 30 -1.82 11.70 -2.52
C ASP A 30 -0.36 11.26 -2.58
N LYS A 31 0.03 10.43 -1.62
CA LYS A 31 1.40 9.95 -1.52
C LYS A 31 1.37 8.44 -1.53
N TRP A 32 1.91 7.84 -2.56
CA TRP A 32 1.97 6.38 -2.67
C TRP A 32 3.28 5.97 -3.33
N GLY A 33 3.74 4.79 -2.97
CA GLY A 33 4.89 4.17 -3.61
C GLY A 33 4.66 2.69 -3.73
N ARG A 34 4.92 2.12 -4.89
CA ARG A 34 4.88 0.67 -5.08
C ARG A 34 6.26 0.12 -4.73
N LEU A 35 6.30 -0.74 -3.73
CA LEU A 35 7.58 -1.27 -3.24
C LEU A 35 7.95 -2.55 -3.96
N THR A 36 7.01 -3.46 -4.08
CA THR A 36 7.13 -4.69 -4.87
C THR A 36 5.84 -4.88 -5.64
N GLU A 37 5.71 -5.95 -6.39
CA GLU A 37 4.49 -6.19 -7.15
C GLU A 37 3.23 -6.21 -6.28
N SER A 38 3.34 -6.73 -5.06
CA SER A 38 2.19 -6.92 -4.17
C SER A 38 2.27 -6.11 -2.89
N THR A 39 3.22 -5.20 -2.78
CA THR A 39 3.42 -4.39 -1.57
C THR A 39 3.59 -2.94 -1.93
N TRP A 40 2.78 -2.10 -1.30
CA TRP A 40 2.76 -0.66 -1.51
C TRP A 40 2.91 0.06 -0.18
N ALA A 41 3.29 1.32 -0.23
CA ALA A 41 3.23 2.22 0.91
C ALA A 41 2.42 3.44 0.54
N ILE A 42 1.62 3.92 1.47
CA ILE A 42 0.84 5.16 1.28
C ILE A 42 0.99 6.02 2.53
N VAL A 43 0.79 7.32 2.35
CA VAL A 43 0.75 8.27 3.46
C VAL A 43 -0.62 8.92 3.45
N THR A 44 -1.34 8.84 4.56
CA THR A 44 -2.71 9.32 4.65
C THR A 44 -3.10 9.61 6.09
N GLU A 45 -4.14 10.40 6.27
CA GLU A 45 -4.74 10.63 7.58
C GLU A 45 -5.72 9.53 7.98
N GLN A 46 -6.10 8.65 7.05
CA GLN A 46 -7.00 7.55 7.34
C GLN A 46 -6.35 6.54 8.28
N THR A 47 -7.20 5.78 8.99
CA THR A 47 -6.74 4.69 9.82
C THR A 47 -6.50 3.43 8.99
N HIS A 48 -5.77 2.48 9.57
CA HIS A 48 -5.54 1.17 8.92
C HIS A 48 -6.86 0.46 8.61
N VAL A 49 -7.87 0.60 9.46
CA VAL A 49 -9.18 -0.02 9.25
C VAL A 49 -9.89 0.63 8.05
N GLU A 50 -9.85 1.96 7.97
CA GLU A 50 -10.46 2.68 6.85
C GLU A 50 -9.81 2.32 5.52
N ILE A 51 -8.48 2.20 5.50
CA ILE A 51 -7.74 1.79 4.31
C ILE A 51 -8.15 0.40 3.88
N ARG A 52 -8.17 -0.56 4.81
CA ARG A 52 -8.57 -1.93 4.52
C ARG A 52 -9.96 -1.98 3.93
N ASP A 53 -10.91 -1.32 4.57
CA ASP A 53 -12.31 -1.36 4.14
C ASP A 53 -12.50 -0.74 2.76
N TYR A 54 -11.78 0.35 2.48
CA TYR A 54 -11.82 0.99 1.18
C TYR A 54 -11.29 0.06 0.09
N LEU A 55 -10.14 -0.56 0.31
CA LEU A 55 -9.50 -1.41 -0.69
C LEU A 55 -10.25 -2.72 -0.89
N MET A 56 -10.91 -3.24 0.12
CA MET A 56 -11.72 -4.46 0.01
C MET A 56 -12.77 -4.37 -1.09
N GLN A 57 -13.27 -3.17 -1.38
CA GLN A 57 -14.29 -2.98 -2.42
C GLN A 57 -13.78 -3.35 -3.81
N PHE A 58 -12.48 -3.40 -3.99
CA PHE A 58 -11.85 -3.64 -5.29
C PHE A 58 -11.20 -5.02 -5.34
N MET A 59 -11.48 -5.86 -4.36
CA MET A 59 -10.91 -7.20 -4.24
C MET A 59 -11.99 -8.26 -4.37
N HIS A 60 -11.56 -9.47 -4.72
CA HIS A 60 -12.44 -10.64 -4.69
C HIS A 60 -12.51 -11.22 -3.28
N PRO A 61 -13.57 -11.99 -2.94
CA PRO A 61 -13.75 -12.45 -1.57
C PRO A 61 -12.60 -13.28 -0.99
N ASN A 62 -11.83 -13.96 -1.84
CA ASN A 62 -10.74 -14.81 -1.39
C ASN A 62 -9.38 -14.12 -1.43
N ASP A 63 -9.32 -12.88 -1.89
CA ASP A 63 -8.08 -12.12 -1.90
C ASP A 63 -7.68 -11.77 -0.47
N LYS A 64 -6.39 -11.71 -0.24
CA LYS A 64 -5.83 -11.42 1.08
C LYS A 64 -5.18 -10.05 1.07
N GLN A 65 -5.31 -9.34 2.17
CA GLN A 65 -4.58 -8.10 2.36
C GLN A 65 -4.23 -7.90 3.83
N ILE A 66 -3.18 -7.15 4.06
CA ILE A 66 -2.84 -6.66 5.38
C ILE A 66 -2.40 -5.20 5.25
N VAL A 67 -2.83 -4.37 6.19
CA VAL A 67 -2.44 -2.96 6.26
C VAL A 67 -1.74 -2.75 7.59
N ILE A 68 -0.51 -2.28 7.55
CA ILE A 68 0.36 -2.17 8.72
C ILE A 68 0.85 -0.73 8.84
N LEU A 69 0.77 -0.19 10.04
CA LEU A 69 1.38 1.11 10.32
C LEU A 69 2.90 0.97 10.29
N SER A 70 3.56 1.82 9.50
CA SER A 70 5.02 1.80 9.37
C SER A 70 5.68 2.23 10.67
N GLY A 71 6.70 1.49 11.10
CA GLY A 71 7.51 1.85 12.25
C GLY A 71 8.63 2.83 11.93
N LYS A 72 8.72 3.28 10.67
CA LYS A 72 9.73 4.24 10.21
C LYS A 72 11.16 3.72 10.30
N ARG A 73 11.31 2.41 10.24
CA ARG A 73 12.61 1.76 10.10
C ARG A 73 12.48 0.78 8.94
N ALA A 74 13.33 0.92 7.96
CA ALA A 74 13.25 0.10 6.77
C ALA A 74 14.64 -0.16 6.20
N ALA A 75 14.82 -1.34 5.65
CA ALA A 75 15.95 -1.68 4.82
C ALA A 75 15.37 -2.26 3.53
N TRP A 76 15.99 -1.94 2.41
CA TRP A 76 15.41 -2.37 1.14
C TRP A 76 16.49 -2.62 0.10
N THR A 77 16.12 -3.41 -0.90
CA THR A 77 16.95 -3.74 -2.04
C THR A 77 16.09 -3.70 -3.29
N GLN A 78 16.44 -2.84 -4.22
CA GLN A 78 15.83 -2.80 -5.56
C GLN A 78 14.30 -2.72 -5.58
N VAL A 79 13.72 -1.96 -4.64
CA VAL A 79 12.27 -1.73 -4.66
C VAL A 79 11.89 -0.88 -5.87
N LEU A 80 10.62 -0.96 -6.26
CA LEU A 80 10.11 -0.25 -7.44
C LEU A 80 10.05 1.27 -7.22
N ALA A 81 9.72 1.69 -6.01
CA ALA A 81 9.71 3.11 -5.67
C ALA A 81 11.14 3.67 -5.65
N SER A 82 11.29 4.98 -5.83
CA SER A 82 12.61 5.59 -5.78
C SER A 82 13.20 5.52 -4.37
N ASN A 83 14.53 5.53 -4.30
CA ASN A 83 15.20 5.55 -3.01
C ASN A 83 14.83 6.80 -2.20
N GLU A 84 14.66 7.94 -2.87
CA GLU A 84 14.25 9.17 -2.21
C GLU A 84 12.87 9.04 -1.58
N TRP A 85 11.92 8.41 -2.29
CA TRP A 85 10.58 8.20 -1.76
C TRP A 85 10.63 7.35 -0.50
N VAL A 86 11.39 6.25 -0.54
CA VAL A 86 11.52 5.35 0.61
C VAL A 86 12.16 6.07 1.80
N LYS A 87 13.23 6.81 1.55
CA LYS A 87 13.91 7.56 2.62
C LYS A 87 12.99 8.61 3.24
N THR A 88 12.19 9.27 2.43
CA THR A 88 11.31 10.34 2.90
C THR A 88 10.18 9.81 3.78
N TYR A 89 9.58 8.70 3.39
CA TYR A 89 8.32 8.26 4.02
C TYR A 89 8.45 7.02 4.90
N LEU A 90 9.45 6.18 4.67
CA LEU A 90 9.62 4.93 5.41
C LEU A 90 10.74 4.94 6.42
N VAL A 91 11.55 5.99 6.43
CA VAL A 91 12.67 6.12 7.37
C VAL A 91 12.50 7.40 8.17
N LYS A 92 12.71 7.27 9.46
CA LYS A 92 12.59 8.40 10.37
C LYS A 92 13.90 9.17 10.46
#